data_01ce75af4ba3b0b490726bc585b23293
#
_entry.id   01ce75af4ba3b0b490726bc585b23293
#
_cell.length_a   1.000
_cell.length_b   1.000
_cell.length_c   1.000
_cell.angle_alpha   90.00
_cell.angle_beta   90.00
_cell.angle_gamma   90.00
#
_symmetry.space_group_name_H-M   'P 1'
#
loop_
_entity.id
_entity.type
_entity.pdbx_description
1 polymer ?
#
loop_
_entity_poly.entity_id
_entity_poly.type
_entity_poly.pdbx_seq_one_letter_code
_entity_poly.pdbx_strand_id
1 'polypeptide(L)'
;MHDADRRVKFTKMVLRESLLELMREKPIGEITVTELCKNADVNRGTFYTYYKDPMDLLSHIQDGLCREFDQVLESHRGQSNPRALFLELMQVAYEDKELCRMALSGGLPLTNRLKALFLEKFAFSWKSAQPMAPEALRRAVRFLTAGCLSYFEDWLMEPTPGRLPQAAAEELMDMMLRFMQGMGLVGTLVPPSETP
;
A
#
# COMPACT_ATOMS: atom_id res chain seq x y z
N MET A 1 8.52 -31.98 2.87
CA MET A 1 7.83 -30.87 2.19
C MET A 1 8.13 -29.49 2.80
N HIS A 2 8.44 -29.36 4.10
CA HIS A 2 8.72 -28.08 4.77
C HIS A 2 10.08 -27.40 4.43
N ASP A 3 11.13 -28.16 4.12
CA ASP A 3 12.50 -27.60 3.96
C ASP A 3 12.73 -26.93 2.59
N ALA A 4 12.15 -27.47 1.53
CA ALA A 4 12.20 -26.88 0.18
C ALA A 4 11.44 -25.52 0.13
N ASP A 5 10.28 -25.44 0.78
CA ASP A 5 9.47 -24.24 0.86
C ASP A 5 10.19 -23.12 1.65
N ARG A 6 10.90 -23.50 2.70
CA ARG A 6 11.71 -22.60 3.51
C ARG A 6 12.88 -22.00 2.73
N ARG A 7 13.56 -22.81 1.92
CA ARG A 7 14.65 -22.35 1.04
C ARG A 7 14.15 -21.38 -0.03
N VAL A 8 13.00 -21.68 -0.62
CA VAL A 8 12.36 -20.80 -1.62
C VAL A 8 12.03 -19.44 -1.00
N LYS A 9 11.38 -19.43 0.16
CA LYS A 9 11.06 -18.18 0.88
C LYS A 9 12.31 -17.39 1.22
N PHE A 10 13.33 -18.03 1.75
CA PHE A 10 14.60 -17.40 2.07
C PHE A 10 15.27 -16.80 0.82
N THR A 11 15.35 -17.56 -0.28
CA THR A 11 15.92 -17.06 -1.55
C THR A 11 15.18 -15.83 -2.06
N LYS A 12 13.84 -15.85 -2.05
CA LYS A 12 13.04 -14.70 -2.47
C LYS A 12 13.26 -13.48 -1.56
N MET A 13 13.40 -13.70 -0.26
CA MET A 13 13.65 -12.64 0.71
C MET A 13 15.01 -11.95 0.44
N VAL A 14 16.10 -12.70 0.34
CA VAL A 14 17.44 -12.12 0.12
C VAL A 14 17.54 -11.43 -1.24
N LEU A 15 16.90 -11.95 -2.29
CA LEU A 15 16.82 -11.29 -3.60
C LEU A 15 16.04 -9.97 -3.52
N ARG A 16 14.94 -9.93 -2.77
CA ARG A 16 14.17 -8.71 -2.53
C ARG A 16 15.01 -7.66 -1.80
N GLU A 17 15.62 -8.02 -0.68
CA GLU A 17 16.46 -7.11 0.11
C GLU A 17 17.61 -6.55 -0.73
N SER A 18 18.30 -7.41 -1.46
CA SER A 18 19.37 -7.02 -2.36
C SER A 18 18.92 -6.06 -3.47
N LEU A 19 17.73 -6.29 -4.07
CA LEU A 19 17.20 -5.39 -5.09
C LEU A 19 16.91 -4.01 -4.50
N LEU A 20 16.24 -3.95 -3.34
CA LEU A 20 15.89 -2.68 -2.69
C LEU A 20 17.15 -1.90 -2.27
N GLU A 21 18.19 -2.60 -1.81
CA GLU A 21 19.48 -1.99 -1.47
C GLU A 21 20.14 -1.36 -2.72
N LEU A 22 20.24 -2.09 -3.81
CA LEU A 22 20.81 -1.59 -5.07
C LEU A 22 19.99 -0.44 -5.66
N MET A 23 18.67 -0.44 -5.49
CA MET A 23 17.80 0.63 -5.95
C MET A 23 17.95 1.94 -5.16
N ARG A 24 18.60 1.93 -3.99
CA ARG A 24 19.01 3.17 -3.29
C ARG A 24 20.15 3.88 -3.98
N GLU A 25 21.00 3.13 -4.68
CA GLU A 25 22.21 3.66 -5.29
C GLU A 25 22.01 4.04 -6.75
N LYS A 26 21.11 3.34 -7.47
CA LYS A 26 20.90 3.53 -8.90
C LYS A 26 19.51 3.09 -9.37
N PRO A 27 19.07 3.63 -10.54
CA PRO A 27 17.79 3.24 -11.14
C PRO A 27 17.74 1.75 -11.47
N ILE A 28 16.54 1.16 -11.36
CA ILE A 28 16.28 -0.27 -11.65
C ILE A 28 16.81 -0.73 -13.02
N GLY A 29 16.74 0.12 -14.05
CA GLY A 29 17.21 -0.18 -15.40
C GLY A 29 18.73 -0.38 -15.52
N GLU A 30 19.51 0.04 -14.52
CA GLU A 30 20.96 -0.11 -14.46
C GLU A 30 21.39 -1.32 -13.60
N ILE A 31 20.46 -1.98 -12.92
CA ILE A 31 20.73 -3.14 -12.07
C ILE A 31 20.77 -4.40 -12.92
N THR A 32 21.91 -5.10 -12.89
CA THR A 32 22.09 -6.36 -13.63
C THR A 32 21.80 -7.58 -12.74
N VAL A 33 21.37 -8.70 -13.37
CA VAL A 33 21.19 -9.98 -12.66
C VAL A 33 22.48 -10.44 -11.99
N THR A 34 23.63 -10.20 -12.62
CA THR A 34 24.94 -10.59 -12.07
C THR A 34 25.24 -9.86 -10.76
N GLU A 35 25.01 -8.57 -10.74
CA GLU A 35 25.21 -7.73 -9.57
C GLU A 35 24.23 -8.06 -8.46
N LEU A 36 22.95 -8.17 -8.79
CA LEU A 36 21.90 -8.56 -7.84
C LEU A 36 22.19 -9.92 -7.20
N CYS A 37 22.55 -10.91 -7.98
CA CYS A 37 22.89 -12.24 -7.48
C CYS A 37 24.16 -12.24 -6.62
N LYS A 38 25.15 -11.43 -6.97
CA LYS A 38 26.36 -11.25 -6.15
C LYS A 38 26.04 -10.61 -4.81
N ASN A 39 25.21 -9.57 -4.79
CA ASN A 39 24.82 -8.89 -3.57
C ASN A 39 23.95 -9.78 -2.65
N ALA A 40 23.08 -10.60 -3.25
CA ALA A 40 22.19 -11.52 -2.54
C ALA A 40 22.87 -12.85 -2.14
N ASP A 41 24.10 -13.11 -2.55
CA ASP A 41 24.78 -14.41 -2.43
C ASP A 41 23.93 -15.58 -3.00
N VAL A 42 23.31 -15.36 -4.17
CA VAL A 42 22.45 -16.31 -4.85
C VAL A 42 23.02 -16.65 -6.22
N ASN A 43 22.99 -17.94 -6.59
CA ASN A 43 23.41 -18.35 -7.94
C ASN A 43 22.43 -17.81 -9.00
N ARG A 44 22.96 -17.36 -10.16
CA ARG A 44 22.16 -16.88 -11.29
C ARG A 44 21.15 -17.91 -11.79
N GLY A 45 21.51 -19.21 -11.80
CA GLY A 45 20.56 -20.27 -12.15
C GLY A 45 19.37 -20.32 -11.20
N THR A 46 19.60 -20.11 -9.89
CA THR A 46 18.54 -20.00 -8.90
C THR A 46 17.67 -18.77 -9.13
N PHE A 47 18.26 -17.61 -9.45
CA PHE A 47 17.51 -16.42 -9.82
C PHE A 47 16.55 -16.68 -10.99
N TYR A 48 17.07 -17.24 -12.08
CA TYR A 48 16.27 -17.51 -13.28
C TYR A 48 15.18 -18.59 -13.08
N THR A 49 15.23 -19.34 -11.99
CA THR A 49 14.13 -20.24 -11.61
C THR A 49 12.86 -19.46 -11.21
N TYR A 50 13.02 -18.25 -10.70
CA TYR A 50 11.92 -17.45 -10.13
C TYR A 50 11.60 -16.19 -10.93
N TYR A 51 12.59 -15.56 -11.56
CA TYR A 51 12.48 -14.25 -12.19
C TYR A 51 13.24 -14.19 -13.49
N LYS A 52 12.74 -13.41 -14.45
CA LYS A 52 13.36 -13.21 -15.77
C LYS A 52 14.51 -12.20 -15.71
N ASP A 53 14.30 -11.11 -14.97
CA ASP A 53 15.22 -10.00 -14.82
C ASP A 53 14.91 -9.21 -13.53
N PRO A 54 15.70 -8.19 -13.14
CA PRO A 54 15.45 -7.39 -11.98
C PRO A 54 14.10 -6.63 -11.99
N MET A 55 13.62 -6.25 -13.18
CA MET A 55 12.32 -5.59 -13.34
C MET A 55 11.17 -6.54 -13.04
N ASP A 56 11.28 -7.80 -13.47
CA ASP A 56 10.31 -8.85 -13.16
C ASP A 56 10.26 -9.13 -11.64
N LEU A 57 11.42 -9.19 -10.97
CA LEU A 57 11.49 -9.29 -9.52
C LEU A 57 10.79 -8.09 -8.84
N LEU A 58 11.07 -6.87 -9.29
CA LEU A 58 10.42 -5.66 -8.76
C LEU A 58 8.90 -5.72 -8.94
N SER A 59 8.43 -6.14 -10.10
CA SER A 59 6.99 -6.32 -10.37
C SER A 59 6.34 -7.30 -9.38
N HIS A 60 7.00 -8.43 -9.12
CA HIS A 60 6.51 -9.42 -8.15
C HIS A 60 6.46 -8.87 -6.71
N ILE A 61 7.44 -8.05 -6.32
CA ILE A 61 7.46 -7.38 -5.01
C ILE A 61 6.29 -6.40 -4.90
N GLN A 62 6.07 -5.57 -5.94
CA GLN A 62 4.95 -4.62 -5.98
C GLN A 62 3.59 -5.32 -5.97
N ASP A 63 3.47 -6.44 -6.70
CA ASP A 63 2.26 -7.27 -6.69
C ASP A 63 1.99 -7.88 -5.31
N GLY A 64 3.04 -8.24 -4.58
CA GLY A 64 2.96 -8.70 -3.19
C GLY A 64 2.33 -7.63 -2.31
N LEU A 65 2.91 -6.45 -2.31
CA LEU A 65 2.42 -5.32 -1.51
C LEU A 65 0.98 -4.93 -1.87
N CYS A 66 0.64 -4.86 -3.16
CA CYS A 66 -0.75 -4.60 -3.57
C CYS A 66 -1.73 -5.66 -3.04
N ARG A 67 -1.34 -6.95 -3.04
CA ARG A 67 -2.17 -8.01 -2.46
C ARG A 67 -2.35 -7.86 -0.96
N GLU A 68 -1.33 -7.46 -0.22
CA GLU A 68 -1.43 -7.22 1.23
C GLU A 68 -2.39 -6.09 1.54
N PHE A 69 -2.30 -4.96 0.83
CA PHE A 69 -3.27 -3.89 0.95
C PHE A 69 -4.70 -4.34 0.59
N ASP A 70 -4.86 -5.09 -0.50
CA ASP A 70 -6.17 -5.62 -0.90
C ASP A 70 -6.77 -6.56 0.16
N GLN A 71 -5.96 -7.42 0.75
CA GLN A 71 -6.38 -8.32 1.84
C GLN A 71 -6.84 -7.55 3.08
N VAL A 72 -6.14 -6.48 3.47
CA VAL A 72 -6.57 -5.63 4.58
C VAL A 72 -7.89 -4.94 4.25
N LEU A 73 -8.06 -4.39 3.06
CA LEU A 73 -9.31 -3.76 2.62
C LEU A 73 -10.49 -4.75 2.62
N GLU A 74 -10.27 -5.97 2.13
CA GLU A 74 -11.31 -7.01 2.12
C GLU A 74 -11.63 -7.54 3.53
N SER A 75 -10.64 -7.70 4.40
CA SER A 75 -10.87 -8.18 5.78
C SER A 75 -11.72 -7.23 6.61
N HIS A 76 -11.68 -5.93 6.28
CA HIS A 76 -12.48 -4.89 6.94
C HIS A 76 -13.80 -4.58 6.22
N ARG A 77 -14.08 -5.27 5.14
CA ARG A 77 -15.32 -5.08 4.37
C ARG A 77 -16.54 -5.34 5.25
N GLY A 78 -17.45 -4.35 5.31
CA GLY A 78 -18.64 -4.42 6.15
C GLY A 78 -18.42 -4.18 7.64
N GLN A 79 -17.20 -3.91 8.08
CA GLN A 79 -16.92 -3.57 9.46
C GLN A 79 -17.07 -2.06 9.71
N SER A 80 -17.63 -1.69 10.86
CA SER A 80 -17.83 -0.28 11.25
C SER A 80 -16.64 0.29 12.05
N ASN A 81 -15.43 -0.26 11.87
CA ASN A 81 -14.25 0.17 12.60
C ASN A 81 -13.16 0.73 11.66
N PRO A 82 -13.28 1.98 11.22
CA PRO A 82 -12.27 2.58 10.33
C PRO A 82 -10.90 2.74 10.99
N ARG A 83 -10.84 2.86 12.31
CA ARG A 83 -9.56 2.97 13.04
C ARG A 83 -8.70 1.73 12.88
N ALA A 84 -9.28 0.54 13.01
CA ALA A 84 -8.55 -0.71 12.82
C ALA A 84 -8.06 -0.85 11.37
N LEU A 85 -8.91 -0.51 10.41
CA LEU A 85 -8.53 -0.50 8.99
C LEU A 85 -7.33 0.40 8.72
N PHE A 86 -7.37 1.66 9.14
CA PHE A 86 -6.25 2.59 8.89
C PHE A 86 -4.97 2.15 9.60
N LEU A 87 -5.09 1.62 10.83
CA LEU A 87 -3.94 1.07 11.54
C LEU A 87 -3.28 -0.07 10.77
N GLU A 88 -4.05 -1.05 10.30
CA GLU A 88 -3.52 -2.17 9.54
C GLU A 88 -2.92 -1.74 8.19
N LEU A 89 -3.55 -0.81 7.48
CA LEU A 89 -2.99 -0.25 6.24
C LEU A 89 -1.65 0.44 6.49
N MET A 90 -1.55 1.21 7.57
CA MET A 90 -0.30 1.87 7.95
C MET A 90 0.76 0.87 8.43
N GLN A 91 0.38 -0.22 9.08
CA GLN A 91 1.31 -1.30 9.46
C GLN A 91 1.91 -1.96 8.22
N VAL A 92 1.09 -2.36 7.25
CA VAL A 92 1.57 -2.92 5.97
C VAL A 92 2.56 -1.99 5.29
N ALA A 93 2.23 -0.70 5.20
CA ALA A 93 3.13 0.27 4.59
C ALA A 93 4.41 0.51 5.40
N TYR A 94 4.34 0.40 6.72
CA TYR A 94 5.50 0.58 7.59
C TYR A 94 6.48 -0.59 7.49
N GLU A 95 5.97 -1.80 7.37
CA GLU A 95 6.79 -3.01 7.15
C GLU A 95 7.55 -2.94 5.82
N ASP A 96 6.92 -2.37 4.79
CA ASP A 96 7.50 -2.16 3.45
C ASP A 96 7.83 -0.68 3.16
N LYS A 97 8.16 0.09 4.20
CA LYS A 97 8.36 1.56 4.12
C LYS A 97 9.34 1.98 3.03
N GLU A 98 10.41 1.22 2.85
CA GLU A 98 11.42 1.51 1.83
C GLU A 98 10.86 1.39 0.41
N LEU A 99 10.16 0.30 0.12
CA LEU A 99 9.51 0.11 -1.18
C LEU A 99 8.46 1.18 -1.43
N CYS A 100 7.65 1.52 -0.42
CA CYS A 100 6.66 2.58 -0.52
C CYS A 100 7.30 3.94 -0.82
N ARG A 101 8.40 4.29 -0.13
CA ARG A 101 9.16 5.53 -0.37
C ARG A 101 9.75 5.59 -1.77
N MET A 102 10.36 4.49 -2.24
CA MET A 102 10.89 4.41 -3.60
C MET A 102 9.79 4.57 -4.65
N ALA A 103 8.62 3.99 -4.39
CA ALA A 103 7.46 4.14 -5.28
C ALA A 103 7.01 5.59 -5.38
N LEU A 104 6.94 6.30 -4.25
CA LEU A 104 6.52 7.70 -4.20
C LEU A 104 7.54 8.64 -4.86
N SER A 105 8.84 8.42 -4.61
CA SER A 105 9.92 9.28 -5.10
C SER A 105 10.28 9.04 -6.56
N GLY A 106 10.14 7.82 -7.05
CA GLY A 106 10.68 7.37 -8.33
C GLY A 106 9.66 7.18 -9.45
N GLY A 107 8.39 7.53 -9.23
CA GLY A 107 7.35 7.35 -10.25
C GLY A 107 7.09 5.89 -10.62
N LEU A 108 7.32 4.96 -9.69
CA LEU A 108 7.00 3.56 -9.91
C LEU A 108 5.49 3.38 -10.15
N PRO A 109 5.08 2.43 -11.00
CA PRO A 109 3.66 2.14 -11.26
C PRO A 109 2.84 1.81 -10.00
N LEU A 110 3.52 1.41 -8.91
CA LEU A 110 2.93 1.05 -7.63
C LEU A 110 2.02 2.15 -7.06
N THR A 111 2.45 3.41 -7.09
CA THR A 111 1.64 4.54 -6.57
C THR A 111 0.28 4.62 -7.25
N ASN A 112 0.26 4.54 -8.59
CA ASN A 112 -0.99 4.58 -9.36
C ASN A 112 -1.86 3.34 -9.10
N ARG A 113 -1.25 2.17 -8.94
CA ARG A 113 -1.96 0.92 -8.63
C ARG A 113 -2.59 0.99 -7.25
N LEU A 114 -1.88 1.47 -6.23
CA LEU A 114 -2.42 1.67 -4.88
C LEU A 114 -3.54 2.71 -4.89
N LYS A 115 -3.35 3.85 -5.56
CA LYS A 115 -4.41 4.87 -5.72
C LYS A 115 -5.67 4.29 -6.38
N ALA A 116 -5.53 3.50 -7.42
CA ALA A 116 -6.66 2.83 -8.08
C ALA A 116 -7.35 1.84 -7.12
N LEU A 117 -6.60 1.00 -6.43
CA LEU A 117 -7.12 0.05 -5.45
C LEU A 117 -7.91 0.75 -4.33
N PHE A 118 -7.33 1.81 -3.76
CA PHE A 118 -8.01 2.60 -2.74
C PHE A 118 -9.28 3.27 -3.26
N LEU A 119 -9.26 3.88 -4.43
CA LEU A 119 -10.45 4.53 -5.01
C LEU A 119 -11.56 3.53 -5.32
N GLU A 120 -11.21 2.33 -5.77
CA GLU A 120 -12.17 1.27 -6.08
C GLU A 120 -12.81 0.69 -4.81
N LYS A 121 -11.99 0.38 -3.82
CA LYS A 121 -12.42 -0.30 -2.59
C LYS A 121 -12.96 0.65 -1.52
N PHE A 122 -12.51 1.90 -1.51
CA PHE A 122 -12.97 2.96 -0.60
C PHE A 122 -14.22 3.68 -1.08
N ALA A 123 -14.98 3.13 -2.02
CA ALA A 123 -16.32 3.60 -2.33
C ALA A 123 -17.26 3.29 -1.15
N PHE A 124 -17.14 4.10 -0.10
CA PHE A 124 -17.99 3.98 1.07
C PHE A 124 -19.45 4.26 0.70
N SER A 125 -20.36 3.45 1.21
CA SER A 125 -21.79 3.82 1.26
C SER A 125 -21.98 4.91 2.30
N TRP A 126 -21.70 6.14 1.90
CA TRP A 126 -21.97 7.30 2.75
C TRP A 126 -23.43 7.64 2.69
N LYS A 127 -24.06 7.76 3.87
CA LYS A 127 -25.36 8.41 4.00
C LYS A 127 -25.10 9.82 4.50
N SER A 128 -25.58 10.81 3.78
CA SER A 128 -25.60 12.18 4.28
C SER A 128 -26.75 12.34 5.26
N ALA A 129 -26.50 12.99 6.41
CA ALA A 129 -27.54 13.39 7.35
C ALA A 129 -28.46 14.47 6.75
N GLN A 130 -28.00 15.17 5.70
CA GLN A 130 -28.78 16.12 4.91
C GLN A 130 -28.86 15.63 3.46
N PRO A 131 -29.95 15.94 2.72
CA PRO A 131 -30.08 15.60 1.32
C PRO A 131 -28.90 16.18 0.52
N MET A 132 -28.04 15.31 -0.01
CA MET A 132 -26.92 15.70 -0.87
C MET A 132 -27.11 15.07 -2.24
N ALA A 133 -26.89 15.84 -3.29
CA ALA A 133 -26.95 15.30 -4.65
C ALA A 133 -25.88 14.20 -4.82
N PRO A 134 -26.19 13.10 -5.51
CA PRO A 134 -25.25 11.98 -5.70
C PRO A 134 -23.88 12.39 -6.24
N GLU A 135 -23.85 13.39 -7.13
CA GLU A 135 -22.62 13.94 -7.69
C GLU A 135 -21.76 14.67 -6.63
N ALA A 136 -22.41 15.42 -5.72
CA ALA A 136 -21.75 16.12 -4.64
C ALA A 136 -21.14 15.12 -3.64
N LEU A 137 -21.89 14.05 -3.32
CA LEU A 137 -21.41 12.96 -2.45
C LEU A 137 -20.19 12.27 -3.08
N ARG A 138 -20.25 11.92 -4.38
CA ARG A 138 -19.10 11.33 -5.07
C ARG A 138 -17.86 12.23 -5.02
N ARG A 139 -18.03 13.54 -5.23
CA ARG A 139 -16.92 14.51 -5.11
C ARG A 139 -16.36 14.58 -3.70
N ALA A 140 -17.20 14.58 -2.68
CA ALA A 140 -16.78 14.59 -1.28
C ALA A 140 -15.97 13.32 -0.91
N VAL A 141 -16.44 12.16 -1.33
CA VAL A 141 -15.73 10.88 -1.12
C VAL A 141 -14.36 10.89 -1.82
N ARG A 142 -14.30 11.34 -3.08
CA ARG A 142 -13.01 11.46 -3.79
C ARG A 142 -12.05 12.44 -3.11
N PHE A 143 -12.55 13.55 -2.61
CA PHE A 143 -11.76 14.53 -1.87
C PHE A 143 -11.19 13.92 -0.58
N LEU A 144 -12.02 13.23 0.20
CA LEU A 144 -11.58 12.51 1.41
C LEU A 144 -10.52 11.45 1.09
N THR A 145 -10.75 10.63 0.09
CA THR A 145 -9.81 9.59 -0.32
C THR A 145 -8.47 10.20 -0.74
N ALA A 146 -8.50 11.28 -1.52
CA ALA A 146 -7.28 11.97 -1.94
C ALA A 146 -6.53 12.57 -0.73
N GLY A 147 -7.25 13.16 0.23
CA GLY A 147 -6.66 13.67 1.47
C GLY A 147 -6.02 12.57 2.33
N CYS A 148 -6.70 11.43 2.49
CA CYS A 148 -6.15 10.28 3.20
C CYS A 148 -4.87 9.75 2.53
N LEU A 149 -4.86 9.65 1.19
CA LEU A 149 -3.69 9.21 0.44
C LEU A 149 -2.53 10.21 0.58
N SER A 150 -2.82 11.51 0.49
CA SER A 150 -1.80 12.55 0.67
C SER A 150 -1.19 12.51 2.07
N TYR A 151 -2.02 12.37 3.11
CA TYR A 151 -1.54 12.20 4.47
C TYR A 151 -0.64 10.96 4.62
N PHE A 152 -1.04 9.87 3.99
CA PHE A 152 -0.28 8.62 4.00
C PHE A 152 1.08 8.76 3.30
N GLU A 153 1.11 9.46 2.16
CA GLU A 153 2.33 9.80 1.44
C GLU A 153 3.27 10.66 2.31
N ASP A 154 2.75 11.71 2.94
CA ASP A 154 3.52 12.61 3.83
C ASP A 154 4.09 11.84 5.03
N TRP A 155 3.28 11.00 5.68
CA TRP A 155 3.75 10.17 6.79
C TRP A 155 4.86 9.19 6.39
N LEU A 156 4.75 8.55 5.23
CA LEU A 156 5.80 7.66 4.72
C LEU A 156 7.11 8.39 4.46
N MET A 157 7.06 9.65 4.05
CA MET A 157 8.23 10.47 3.75
C MET A 157 8.86 11.14 4.99
N GLU A 158 8.26 11.00 6.18
CA GLU A 158 8.84 11.51 7.41
C GLU A 158 10.26 10.98 7.66
N PRO A 159 11.17 11.81 8.18
CA PRO A 159 12.51 11.38 8.60
C PRO A 159 12.44 10.21 9.59
N THR A 160 13.45 9.37 9.59
CA THR A 160 13.54 8.25 10.55
C THR A 160 14.29 8.69 11.81
N PRO A 161 13.80 8.42 13.05
CA PRO A 161 12.53 7.76 13.33
C PRO A 161 11.34 8.72 13.16
N GLY A 162 10.37 8.33 12.31
CA GLY A 162 9.10 9.04 12.16
C GLY A 162 8.04 8.57 13.15
N ARG A 163 6.82 9.07 12.99
CA ARG A 163 5.67 8.61 13.78
C ARG A 163 5.39 7.12 13.54
N LEU A 164 5.04 6.40 14.62
CA LEU A 164 4.63 5.00 14.52
C LEU A 164 3.26 4.89 13.81
N PRO A 165 2.95 3.75 13.18
CA PRO A 165 1.70 3.51 12.47
C PRO A 165 0.46 3.85 13.30
N GLN A 166 0.46 3.50 14.60
CA GLN A 166 -0.66 3.76 15.48
C GLN A 166 -0.93 5.26 15.66
N ALA A 167 0.10 6.05 15.95
CA ALA A 167 -0.05 7.50 16.15
C ALA A 167 -0.52 8.19 14.85
N ALA A 168 0.01 7.77 13.71
CA ALA A 168 -0.38 8.31 12.42
C ALA A 168 -1.81 7.90 12.04
N ALA A 169 -2.23 6.67 12.31
CA ALA A 169 -3.60 6.22 12.08
C ALA A 169 -4.61 6.98 12.95
N GLU A 170 -4.27 7.24 14.22
CA GLU A 170 -5.13 7.99 15.14
C GLU A 170 -5.30 9.45 14.69
N GLU A 171 -4.21 10.10 14.26
CA GLU A 171 -4.27 11.47 13.74
C GLU A 171 -5.10 11.56 12.45
N LEU A 172 -4.86 10.66 11.49
CA LEU A 172 -5.65 10.60 10.26
C LEU A 172 -7.14 10.40 10.55
N MET A 173 -7.46 9.51 11.49
CA MET A 173 -8.84 9.28 11.92
C MET A 173 -9.48 10.51 12.52
N ASP A 174 -8.77 11.22 13.41
CA ASP A 174 -9.31 12.44 14.04
C ASP A 174 -9.59 13.53 12.97
N MET A 175 -8.66 13.73 12.05
CA MET A 175 -8.83 14.66 10.92
C MET A 175 -10.02 14.28 10.04
N MET A 176 -10.15 13.00 9.68
CA MET A 176 -11.24 12.50 8.85
C MET A 176 -12.61 12.67 9.55
N LEU A 177 -12.71 12.34 10.83
CA LEU A 177 -13.95 12.48 11.61
C LEU A 177 -14.37 13.95 11.72
N ARG A 178 -13.46 14.88 12.00
CA ARG A 178 -13.74 16.33 12.06
C ARG A 178 -14.23 16.85 10.72
N PHE A 179 -13.59 16.43 9.63
CA PHE A 179 -14.02 16.82 8.28
C PHE A 179 -15.43 16.31 7.98
N MET A 180 -15.70 15.04 8.28
CA MET A 180 -17.01 14.43 8.05
C MET A 180 -18.11 15.11 8.85
N GLN A 181 -17.85 15.40 10.14
CA GLN A 181 -18.79 16.13 11.00
C GLN A 181 -19.07 17.54 10.45
N GLY A 182 -18.03 18.25 10.01
CA GLY A 182 -18.17 19.57 9.40
C GLY A 182 -19.00 19.59 8.12
N MET A 183 -18.99 18.49 7.36
CA MET A 183 -19.79 18.32 6.15
C MET A 183 -21.17 17.69 6.38
N GLY A 184 -21.53 17.35 7.61
CA GLY A 184 -22.76 16.64 7.92
C GLY A 184 -22.80 15.22 7.32
N LEU A 185 -21.65 14.63 7.06
CA LEU A 185 -21.54 13.26 6.57
C LEU A 185 -21.57 12.29 7.74
N VAL A 186 -22.53 11.37 7.72
CA VAL A 186 -22.59 10.23 8.65
C VAL A 186 -22.14 9.02 7.87
N GLY A 187 -20.93 8.52 8.20
CA GLY A 187 -20.32 7.40 7.49
C GLY A 187 -20.48 6.09 8.26
N THR A 188 -20.96 5.07 7.60
CA THR A 188 -20.65 3.68 7.92
C THR A 188 -19.76 3.12 6.79
N LEU A 189 -18.68 2.46 7.17
CA LEU A 189 -17.86 1.66 6.25
C LEU A 189 -18.70 0.44 5.84
N VAL A 190 -19.61 0.64 4.89
CA VAL A 190 -20.38 -0.45 4.31
C VAL A 190 -19.96 -0.55 2.85
N PRO A 191 -19.51 -1.72 2.37
CA PRO A 191 -19.30 -1.91 0.94
C PRO A 191 -20.58 -1.66 0.19
N PRO A 192 -20.53 -1.23 -1.08
CA PRO A 192 -21.71 -1.20 -1.91
C PRO A 192 -22.30 -2.61 -1.90
N SER A 193 -23.54 -2.74 -1.41
CA SER A 193 -24.30 -3.94 -1.62
C SER A 193 -24.35 -4.16 -3.13
N GLU A 194 -24.03 -5.36 -3.59
CA GLU A 194 -24.34 -5.78 -4.94
C GLU A 194 -25.82 -5.43 -5.17
N THR A 195 -26.04 -4.40 -5.95
CA THR A 195 -27.38 -4.08 -6.41
C THR A 195 -27.69 -5.09 -7.52
N PRO A 196 -28.82 -5.78 -7.46
CA PRO A 196 -29.18 -6.80 -8.45
C PRO A 196 -29.33 -6.22 -9.85
#